data_ff8a7521730bae5d4f7ab175ac333286
#
_entry.id   ff8a7521730bae5d4f7ab175ac333286
#
_cell.length_a   1.000
_cell.length_b   1.000
_cell.length_c   1.000
_cell.angle_alpha   90.00
_cell.angle_beta   90.00
_cell.angle_gamma   90.00
#
_symmetry.space_group_name_H-M   'P 1'
#
loop_
_entity.id
_entity.type
_entity.pdbx_description
1 polymer ?
#
loop_
_entity_poly.entity_id
_entity_poly.type
_entity_poly.pdbx_seq_one_letter_code
_entity_poly.pdbx_strand_id
1 'polypeptide(L)'
;MIKNLSQKESADLLANNYIGYLGYIYKDCPFIVPITYFFDGKNTIILYSSEGHKTAAMRKNQRVSLQVSEIKNIDNWDSVLAHGVFEELSGNDAKRSLHEFATGIKHLILTKEEKNLHFIGEFSSKIYKDEIPVIFKITIDEITGKNRIH
;
A
#
# COMPACT_ATOMS: atom_id res chain seq x y z
N MET A 1 -12.54 -16.44 18.58
CA MET A 1 -13.14 -15.10 18.80
C MET A 1 -12.40 -14.06 17.98
N ILE A 2 -13.12 -13.12 17.40
CA ILE A 2 -12.52 -12.01 16.66
C ILE A 2 -12.34 -10.85 17.64
N LYS A 3 -11.11 -10.33 17.69
CA LYS A 3 -10.75 -9.21 18.57
C LYS A 3 -10.24 -8.03 17.75
N ASN A 4 -10.26 -6.86 18.35
CA ASN A 4 -9.66 -5.68 17.77
C ASN A 4 -8.15 -5.69 18.02
N LEU A 5 -7.37 -5.37 17.00
CA LEU A 5 -5.96 -5.05 17.18
C LEU A 5 -5.82 -3.64 17.76
N SER A 6 -4.77 -3.40 18.53
CA SER A 6 -4.41 -2.07 18.97
C SER A 6 -3.96 -1.21 17.78
N GLN A 7 -3.87 0.10 17.97
CA GLN A 7 -3.34 1.00 16.93
C GLN A 7 -1.92 0.62 16.56
N LYS A 8 -1.09 0.29 17.55
CA LYS A 8 0.29 -0.13 17.31
C LYS A 8 0.35 -1.46 16.55
N GLU A 9 -0.43 -2.45 16.94
CA GLU A 9 -0.49 -3.74 16.25
C GLU A 9 -0.96 -3.60 14.81
N SER A 10 -1.95 -2.74 14.58
CA SER A 10 -2.45 -2.43 13.23
C SER A 10 -1.39 -1.76 12.38
N ALA A 11 -0.67 -0.79 12.93
CA ALA A 11 0.42 -0.11 12.23
C ALA A 11 1.58 -1.06 11.93
N ASP A 12 1.92 -1.95 12.87
CA ASP A 12 2.97 -2.95 12.68
C ASP A 12 2.61 -3.93 11.56
N LEU A 13 1.37 -4.38 11.49
CA LEU A 13 0.90 -5.26 10.41
C LEU A 13 1.04 -4.57 9.06
N LEU A 14 0.62 -3.32 8.98
CA LEU A 14 0.74 -2.52 7.76
C LEU A 14 2.21 -2.32 7.37
N ALA A 15 3.08 -2.03 8.31
CA ALA A 15 4.50 -1.79 8.08
C ALA A 15 5.27 -3.06 7.69
N ASN A 16 4.81 -4.24 8.13
CA ASN A 16 5.49 -5.51 7.89
C ASN A 16 5.05 -6.19 6.59
N ASN A 17 4.20 -5.56 5.82
CA ASN A 17 3.72 -6.07 4.54
C ASN A 17 3.95 -5.04 3.43
N TYR A 18 3.86 -5.48 2.19
CA TYR A 18 4.11 -4.62 1.03
C TYR A 18 3.10 -4.84 -0.11
N ILE A 19 2.19 -5.79 0.04
CA ILE A 19 1.08 -6.01 -0.89
C ILE A 19 -0.22 -5.90 -0.13
N GLY A 20 -1.13 -5.07 -0.62
CA GLY A 20 -2.44 -4.89 -0.07
C GLY A 20 -3.50 -4.80 -1.15
N TYR A 21 -4.73 -4.57 -0.74
CA TYR A 21 -5.86 -4.37 -1.64
C TYR A 21 -6.32 -2.93 -1.52
N LEU A 22 -6.19 -2.21 -2.64
CA LEU A 22 -6.63 -0.82 -2.73
C LEU A 22 -8.09 -0.76 -3.13
N GLY A 23 -8.90 -0.12 -2.29
CA GLY A 23 -10.30 0.16 -2.57
C GLY A 23 -10.48 1.60 -3.01
N TYR A 24 -11.19 1.82 -4.11
CA TYR A 24 -11.51 3.14 -4.63
C TYR A 24 -12.91 3.14 -5.22
N ILE A 25 -13.47 4.32 -5.44
CA ILE A 25 -14.84 4.47 -5.92
C ILE A 25 -14.85 5.17 -7.28
N TYR A 26 -15.61 4.61 -8.21
CA TYR A 26 -15.85 5.22 -9.50
C TYR A 26 -17.33 5.08 -9.84
N LYS A 27 -18.02 6.20 -10.08
CA LYS A 27 -19.48 6.24 -10.37
C LYS A 27 -20.29 5.44 -9.34
N ASP A 28 -20.05 5.72 -8.07
CA ASP A 28 -20.71 5.09 -6.92
C ASP A 28 -20.47 3.58 -6.79
N CYS A 29 -19.59 3.00 -7.61
CA CYS A 29 -19.24 1.59 -7.55
C CYS A 29 -17.86 1.41 -6.90
N PRO A 30 -17.74 0.57 -5.87
CA PRO A 30 -16.43 0.28 -5.27
C PRO A 30 -15.64 -0.70 -6.14
N PHE A 31 -14.35 -0.43 -6.26
CA PHE A 31 -13.38 -1.29 -6.95
C PHE A 31 -12.28 -1.67 -5.97
N ILE A 32 -11.79 -2.89 -6.06
CA ILE A 32 -10.72 -3.40 -5.21
C ILE A 32 -9.69 -4.08 -6.10
N VAL A 33 -8.42 -3.66 -5.97
CA VAL A 33 -7.30 -4.20 -6.75
C VAL A 33 -6.09 -4.45 -5.86
N PRO A 34 -5.30 -5.50 -6.12
CA PRO A 34 -4.03 -5.68 -5.41
C PRO A 34 -3.03 -4.61 -5.84
N ILE A 35 -2.21 -4.18 -4.91
CA ILE A 35 -1.19 -3.16 -5.16
C ILE A 35 -0.03 -3.33 -4.20
N THR A 36 1.17 -3.01 -4.68
CA THR A 36 2.35 -2.90 -3.82
C THR A 36 2.38 -1.52 -3.20
N TYR A 37 2.67 -1.46 -1.91
CA TYR A 37 2.69 -0.22 -1.15
C TYR A 37 3.86 -0.19 -0.19
N PHE A 38 4.21 1.00 0.27
CA PHE A 38 5.16 1.22 1.37
C PHE A 38 4.52 2.15 2.40
N PHE A 39 4.51 1.70 3.66
CA PHE A 39 4.01 2.51 4.79
C PHE A 39 5.19 3.12 5.54
N ASP A 40 5.15 4.43 5.77
CA ASP A 40 6.24 5.18 6.42
C ASP A 40 6.33 4.97 7.94
N GLY A 41 5.43 4.20 8.53
CA GLY A 41 5.37 3.94 9.96
C GLY A 41 4.62 5.02 10.75
N LYS A 42 4.13 6.05 10.10
CA LYS A 42 3.40 7.17 10.72
C LYS A 42 1.96 7.25 10.22
N ASN A 43 1.73 7.93 9.12
CA ASN A 43 0.38 8.12 8.57
C ASN A 43 0.32 8.14 7.06
N THR A 44 1.41 7.80 6.37
CA THR A 44 1.48 7.93 4.91
C THR A 44 1.82 6.60 4.28
N ILE A 45 1.04 6.24 3.27
CA ILE A 45 1.29 5.09 2.39
C ILE A 45 1.72 5.65 1.04
N ILE A 46 2.85 5.16 0.50
CA ILE A 46 3.36 5.55 -0.80
C ILE A 46 3.11 4.41 -1.78
N LEU A 47 2.59 4.76 -2.95
CA LEU A 47 2.24 3.81 -4.00
C LEU A 47 2.61 4.38 -5.36
N TYR A 48 2.68 3.50 -6.35
CA TYR A 48 2.80 3.92 -7.72
C TYR A 48 1.91 3.05 -8.61
N SER A 49 1.54 3.59 -9.76
CA SER A 49 0.74 2.87 -10.75
C SER A 49 0.95 3.49 -12.11
N SER A 50 0.64 2.73 -13.16
CA SER A 50 0.51 3.31 -14.50
C SER A 50 -0.79 4.12 -14.59
N GLU A 51 -0.84 5.05 -15.55
CA GLU A 51 -2.10 5.71 -15.90
C GLU A 51 -3.15 4.66 -16.29
N GLY A 52 -4.37 4.84 -15.79
CA GLY A 52 -5.44 3.92 -16.07
C GLY A 52 -6.70 4.23 -15.29
N HIS A 53 -7.57 3.24 -15.18
CA HIS A 53 -8.88 3.40 -14.54
C HIS A 53 -8.77 3.86 -13.08
N LYS A 54 -7.90 3.22 -12.28
CA LYS A 54 -7.81 3.56 -10.85
C LYS A 54 -7.26 4.96 -10.60
N THR A 55 -6.25 5.39 -11.34
CA THR A 55 -5.71 6.74 -11.18
C THR A 55 -6.70 7.81 -11.61
N ALA A 56 -7.38 7.60 -12.72
CA ALA A 56 -8.46 8.49 -13.16
C ALA A 56 -9.60 8.56 -12.15
N ALA A 57 -10.00 7.44 -11.59
CA ALA A 57 -11.06 7.36 -10.58
C ALA A 57 -10.67 8.08 -9.29
N MET A 58 -9.45 7.86 -8.80
CA MET A 58 -8.96 8.47 -7.56
C MET A 58 -8.75 9.97 -7.67
N ARG A 59 -8.46 10.49 -8.86
CA ARG A 59 -8.40 11.93 -9.10
C ARG A 59 -9.76 12.59 -8.96
N LYS A 60 -10.82 11.87 -9.28
CA LYS A 60 -12.21 12.36 -9.15
C LYS A 60 -12.77 12.17 -7.76
N ASN A 61 -12.50 11.06 -7.13
CA ASN A 61 -12.91 10.78 -5.76
C ASN A 61 -11.67 10.30 -4.97
N GLN A 62 -11.20 11.15 -4.10
CA GLN A 62 -9.94 10.95 -3.39
C GLN A 62 -10.06 10.04 -2.16
N ARG A 63 -11.28 9.65 -1.77
CA ARG A 63 -11.48 8.73 -0.64
C ARG A 63 -11.12 7.32 -1.06
N VAL A 64 -10.17 6.72 -0.35
CA VAL A 64 -9.64 5.40 -0.66
C VAL A 64 -9.43 4.60 0.62
N SER A 65 -9.26 3.30 0.45
CA SER A 65 -8.93 2.40 1.56
C SER A 65 -7.88 1.41 1.11
N LEU A 66 -7.05 0.98 2.04
CA LEU A 66 -6.08 -0.09 1.80
C LEU A 66 -6.28 -1.16 2.87
N GLN A 67 -6.47 -2.40 2.44
CA GLN A 67 -6.65 -3.56 3.32
C GLN A 67 -5.44 -4.48 3.18
N VAL A 68 -4.91 -4.92 4.32
CA VAL A 68 -3.79 -5.86 4.37
C VAL A 68 -4.14 -6.97 5.35
N SER A 69 -3.87 -8.21 4.99
CA SER A 69 -4.15 -9.37 5.84
C SER A 69 -2.96 -10.32 5.88
N GLU A 70 -2.77 -10.95 7.04
CA GLU A 70 -1.92 -12.12 7.19
C GLU A 70 -2.82 -13.28 7.61
N ILE A 71 -3.03 -14.24 6.72
CA ILE A 71 -3.93 -15.36 6.92
C ILE A 71 -3.12 -16.65 6.97
N LYS A 72 -3.08 -17.31 8.14
CA LYS A 72 -2.43 -18.60 8.31
C LYS A 72 -3.42 -19.73 8.05
N ASN A 73 -4.60 -19.63 8.61
CA ASN A 73 -5.70 -20.56 8.39
C ASN A 73 -7.02 -19.90 8.81
N ILE A 74 -8.12 -20.65 8.74
CA ILE A 74 -9.46 -20.15 9.04
C ILE A 74 -9.61 -19.58 10.45
N ASP A 75 -8.83 -20.07 11.40
CA ASP A 75 -8.91 -19.70 12.81
C ASP A 75 -7.77 -18.80 13.27
N ASN A 76 -6.87 -18.45 12.36
CA ASN A 76 -5.69 -17.64 12.72
C ASN A 76 -5.34 -16.66 11.60
N TRP A 77 -5.77 -15.41 11.77
CA TRP A 77 -5.49 -14.34 10.81
C TRP A 77 -5.51 -12.97 11.49
N ASP A 78 -4.77 -12.06 10.90
CA ASP A 78 -4.78 -10.65 11.23
C ASP A 78 -5.16 -9.84 9.99
N SER A 79 -5.90 -8.76 10.19
CA SER A 79 -6.34 -7.88 9.10
C SER A 79 -6.34 -6.44 9.58
N VAL A 80 -5.90 -5.55 8.72
CA VAL A 80 -5.93 -4.11 8.95
C VAL A 80 -6.62 -3.41 7.79
N LEU A 81 -7.39 -2.37 8.11
CA LEU A 81 -8.06 -1.53 7.13
C LEU A 81 -7.67 -0.08 7.42
N ALA A 82 -7.03 0.56 6.46
CA ALA A 82 -6.64 1.95 6.52
C ALA A 82 -7.50 2.76 5.56
N HIS A 83 -8.19 3.77 6.07
CA HIS A 83 -8.93 4.74 5.28
C HIS A 83 -8.12 6.02 5.16
N GLY A 84 -8.15 6.63 4.00
CA GLY A 84 -7.40 7.85 3.79
C GLY A 84 -7.76 8.59 2.51
N VAL A 85 -6.91 9.54 2.18
CA VAL A 85 -7.09 10.45 1.05
C VAL A 85 -5.93 10.30 0.08
N PHE A 86 -6.28 10.06 -1.19
CA PHE A 86 -5.35 10.02 -2.31
C PHE A 86 -4.82 11.42 -2.62
N GLU A 87 -3.51 11.49 -2.86
CA GLU A 87 -2.85 12.69 -3.36
C GLU A 87 -1.77 12.30 -4.37
N GLU A 88 -1.88 12.78 -5.58
CA GLU A 88 -0.86 12.58 -6.60
C GLU A 88 0.35 13.46 -6.33
N LEU A 89 1.54 12.88 -6.48
CA LEU A 89 2.80 13.58 -6.25
C LEU A 89 3.45 13.93 -7.59
N SER A 90 4.21 15.02 -7.60
CA SER A 90 4.91 15.49 -8.79
C SER A 90 6.28 16.07 -8.41
N GLY A 91 7.17 16.24 -9.40
CA GLY A 91 8.46 16.88 -9.24
C GLY A 91 9.36 16.19 -8.22
N ASN A 92 10.00 16.96 -7.37
CA ASN A 92 10.94 16.47 -6.37
C ASN A 92 10.27 15.63 -5.28
N ASP A 93 9.03 15.93 -4.94
CA ASP A 93 8.27 15.15 -3.97
C ASP A 93 8.01 13.75 -4.49
N ALA A 94 7.66 13.62 -5.77
CA ALA A 94 7.47 12.32 -6.41
C ALA A 94 8.76 11.52 -6.44
N LYS A 95 9.88 12.14 -6.81
CA LYS A 95 11.18 11.46 -6.84
C LYS A 95 11.62 10.98 -5.47
N ARG A 96 11.47 11.81 -4.45
CA ARG A 96 11.83 11.46 -3.08
C ARG A 96 10.96 10.31 -2.55
N SER A 97 9.66 10.39 -2.76
CA SER A 97 8.72 9.35 -2.32
C SER A 97 8.98 8.04 -3.04
N LEU A 98 9.30 8.09 -4.33
CA LEU A 98 9.63 6.88 -5.09
C LEU A 98 10.91 6.23 -4.59
N HIS A 99 11.93 7.03 -4.24
CA HIS A 99 13.17 6.53 -3.66
C HIS A 99 12.91 5.86 -2.30
N GLU A 100 12.12 6.50 -1.46
CA GLU A 100 11.71 5.96 -0.16
C GLU A 100 10.94 4.65 -0.30
N PHE A 101 10.01 4.60 -1.25
CA PHE A 101 9.26 3.39 -1.61
C PHE A 101 10.20 2.26 -2.03
N ALA A 102 11.08 2.52 -2.99
CA ALA A 102 12.00 1.51 -3.52
C ALA A 102 12.93 0.96 -2.42
N THR A 103 13.47 1.83 -1.58
CA THR A 103 14.34 1.45 -0.48
C THR A 103 13.58 0.61 0.56
N GLY A 104 12.38 1.04 0.93
CA GLY A 104 11.56 0.34 1.90
C GLY A 104 11.11 -1.04 1.43
N ILE A 105 10.64 -1.14 0.20
CA ILE A 105 10.22 -2.43 -0.39
C ILE A 105 11.41 -3.39 -0.51
N LYS A 106 12.56 -2.90 -0.95
CA LYS A 106 13.78 -3.70 -1.02
C LYS A 106 14.13 -4.31 0.34
N HIS A 107 14.08 -3.51 1.39
CA HIS A 107 14.35 -3.96 2.75
C HIS A 107 13.36 -5.05 3.19
N LEU A 108 12.07 -4.85 2.95
CA LEU A 108 11.02 -5.81 3.30
C LEU A 108 11.17 -7.15 2.55
N ILE A 109 11.46 -7.10 1.26
CA ILE A 109 11.63 -8.30 0.45
C ILE A 109 12.86 -9.10 0.93
N LEU A 110 13.97 -8.41 1.20
CA LEU A 110 15.18 -9.05 1.72
C LEU A 110 14.96 -9.73 3.07
N THR A 111 14.18 -9.11 3.96
CA THR A 111 13.92 -9.66 5.29
C THR A 111 12.90 -10.78 5.29
N LYS A 112 11.86 -10.69 4.47
CA LYS A 112 10.74 -11.65 4.50
C LYS A 112 10.88 -12.82 3.54
N GLU A 113 11.43 -12.59 2.37
CA GLU A 113 11.39 -13.59 1.31
C GLU A 113 12.75 -14.22 0.99
N GLU A 114 13.83 -13.62 1.50
CA GLU A 114 15.20 -14.00 1.15
C GLU A 114 15.40 -14.13 -0.38
N LYS A 115 14.54 -13.47 -1.15
CA LYS A 115 14.52 -13.58 -2.60
C LYS A 115 15.45 -12.61 -3.27
N ASN A 116 15.87 -13.04 -4.45
CA ASN A 116 16.77 -12.33 -5.33
C ASN A 116 16.19 -10.98 -5.78
N LEU A 117 17.03 -9.97 -5.80
CA LEU A 117 16.71 -8.58 -6.10
C LEU A 117 16.35 -8.28 -7.56
N HIS A 118 16.20 -9.30 -8.41
CA HIS A 118 15.81 -9.12 -9.82
C HIS A 118 14.52 -8.32 -9.99
N PHE A 119 13.54 -8.59 -9.16
CA PHE A 119 12.26 -7.87 -9.17
C PHE A 119 12.46 -6.37 -8.94
N ILE A 120 13.33 -6.00 -8.00
CA ILE A 120 13.61 -4.60 -7.68
C ILE A 120 14.43 -3.94 -8.78
N GLY A 121 15.35 -4.69 -9.39
CA GLY A 121 16.10 -4.22 -10.55
C GLY A 121 15.21 -3.91 -11.73
N GLU A 122 14.26 -4.80 -12.04
CA GLU A 122 13.25 -4.58 -13.08
C GLU A 122 12.35 -3.40 -12.76
N PHE A 123 11.95 -3.29 -11.50
CA PHE A 123 11.14 -2.21 -11.00
C PHE A 123 11.86 -0.85 -11.16
N SER A 124 13.10 -0.77 -10.71
CA SER A 124 13.91 0.44 -10.85
C SER A 124 14.14 0.80 -12.31
N SER A 125 14.34 -0.19 -13.18
CA SER A 125 14.54 0.05 -14.61
C SER A 125 13.31 0.58 -15.32
N LYS A 126 12.10 0.15 -14.90
CA LYS A 126 10.83 0.69 -15.44
C LYS A 126 10.63 2.16 -15.08
N ILE A 127 11.10 2.57 -13.93
CA ILE A 127 11.04 3.98 -13.48
C ILE A 127 11.93 4.87 -14.32
N TYR A 128 13.08 4.35 -14.78
CA TYR A 128 14.05 5.10 -15.57
C TYR A 128 13.80 5.04 -17.08
N LYS A 129 12.92 4.16 -17.54
CA LYS A 129 12.51 4.06 -18.95
C LYS A 129 11.19 4.80 -19.14
N ASP A 130 11.20 5.98 -19.66
CA ASP A 130 10.14 6.84 -20.22
C ASP A 130 8.65 6.57 -19.95
N GLU A 131 8.27 5.47 -19.28
CA GLU A 131 6.94 5.26 -18.75
C GLU A 131 6.90 5.92 -17.38
N ILE A 132 6.46 7.16 -17.34
CA ILE A 132 6.36 7.91 -16.10
C ILE A 132 5.21 7.31 -15.28
N PRO A 133 5.51 6.54 -14.21
CA PRO A 133 4.45 6.03 -13.35
C PRO A 133 3.80 7.19 -12.61
N VAL A 134 2.53 7.02 -12.30
CA VAL A 134 1.84 7.91 -11.38
C VAL A 134 2.27 7.53 -9.96
N ILE A 135 2.90 8.46 -9.27
CA ILE A 135 3.30 8.29 -7.88
C ILE A 135 2.32 9.04 -7.02
N PHE A 136 1.77 8.35 -6.04
CA PHE A 136 0.77 8.95 -5.18
C PHE A 136 0.98 8.49 -3.73
N LYS A 137 0.41 9.25 -2.83
CA LYS A 137 0.36 8.88 -1.41
C LYS A 137 -1.08 8.81 -0.95
N ILE A 138 -1.29 8.00 0.09
CA ILE A 138 -2.53 7.99 0.86
C ILE A 138 -2.17 8.51 2.24
N THR A 139 -2.79 9.61 2.65
CA THR A 139 -2.70 10.09 4.02
C THR A 139 -3.79 9.41 4.83
N ILE A 140 -3.39 8.59 5.79
CA ILE A 140 -4.31 7.80 6.60
C ILE A 140 -5.01 8.71 7.62
N ASP A 141 -6.33 8.65 7.67
CA ASP A 141 -7.13 9.35 8.69
C ASP A 141 -7.78 8.39 9.68
N GLU A 142 -7.89 7.11 9.36
CA GLU A 142 -8.43 6.10 10.27
C GLU A 142 -7.81 4.74 9.96
N ILE A 143 -7.39 4.03 11.00
CA ILE A 143 -6.87 2.67 10.87
C ILE A 143 -7.55 1.78 11.91
N THR A 144 -8.04 0.62 11.47
CA THR A 144 -8.64 -0.39 12.33
C THR A 144 -8.04 -1.75 12.01
N GLY A 145 -7.94 -2.59 13.01
CA GLY A 145 -7.43 -3.94 12.83
C GLY A 145 -8.26 -4.96 13.57
N LYS A 146 -8.31 -6.16 13.01
CA LYS A 146 -9.01 -7.31 13.58
C LYS A 146 -8.08 -8.50 13.57
N ASN A 147 -8.23 -9.37 14.56
CA ASN A 147 -7.55 -10.63 14.55
C ASN A 147 -8.46 -11.76 14.99
N ARG A 148 -8.16 -12.95 14.53
CA ARG A 148 -8.74 -14.18 15.01
C ARG A 148 -7.63 -15.13 15.38
N ILE A 149 -7.62 -15.57 16.64
CA ILE A 149 -6.72 -16.59 17.15
C ILE A 149 -7.60 -17.62 17.85
N HIS A 150 -7.34 -18.87 17.52
CA HIS A 150 -8.06 -19.96 18.14
C HIS A 150 -7.22 -20.61 19.21
#